data_ab4d6afce2f3459e22916ac66dce242f
#
_entry.id   ab4d6afce2f3459e22916ac66dce242f
#
_cell.length_a   1.000
_cell.length_b   1.000
_cell.length_c   1.000
_cell.angle_alpha   90.00
_cell.angle_beta   90.00
_cell.angle_gamma   90.00
#
_symmetry.space_group_name_H-M   'P 1'
#
loop_
_entity.id
_entity.type
_entity.pdbx_description
1 polymer ?
#
loop_
_entity_poly.entity_id
_entity_poly.type
_entity_poly.pdbx_seq_one_letter_code
_entity_poly.pdbx_strand_id
1 'polypeptide(L)'
;MSTPEAVGLSSDRLKRIDAFIQERYIAPGKLPCALVQVWRRGQLAHTTILGSADKERGLPLKADSLFRIYSMTKPITSIAFMMLVEEGKVALDDPVHRFIPSWKKLGVFAAGVAGAFQTKPVDQPMRIIDLLRHTAGLTYGFQQRTNVDAAYRKLKLDGVDSEGGLEAFVETLADIPLEFSPGEAWNYSVATDVLGYLIQAISGQPFDVFLKERIFDPLKMGDTGFFVPDDQRHRFTACYTLNPKGEVVLQDDPTTSHYLSEPSLKSGGGGLVSTADDYMRFCRMLLNGGELDGARIVSPKTLKLMTLNHLPGGRELTEMSQSLFSEAVFEGLGFGLGFAMTVDQARTKNLGSLGEYFWGGMASTAFWIDPVEDLAVVFMTQLIPSSAYPIRRELRTLVYAALTESAA
;
A
#
# COMPACT_ATOMS: atom_id res chain seq x y z
N MET A 1 -15.07 -27.22 6.02
CA MET A 1 -14.03 -26.52 5.25
C MET A 1 -13.51 -27.50 4.23
N SER A 2 -13.39 -27.12 2.97
CA SER A 2 -12.69 -27.94 1.97
C SER A 2 -11.21 -27.98 2.29
N THR A 3 -10.55 -29.06 1.91
CA THR A 3 -9.11 -29.22 2.12
C THR A 3 -8.35 -28.36 1.12
N PRO A 4 -7.11 -27.92 1.42
CA PRO A 4 -6.27 -27.20 0.45
C PRO A 4 -6.05 -27.98 -0.86
N GLU A 5 -6.07 -29.30 -0.81
CA GLU A 5 -5.97 -30.18 -1.99
C GLU A 5 -7.10 -29.95 -2.98
N ALA A 6 -8.30 -29.58 -2.52
CA ALA A 6 -9.43 -29.29 -3.39
C ALA A 6 -9.22 -28.06 -4.30
N VAL A 7 -8.26 -27.21 -3.95
CA VAL A 7 -7.86 -26.03 -4.73
C VAL A 7 -6.42 -26.13 -5.23
N GLY A 8 -5.86 -27.32 -5.30
CA GLY A 8 -4.53 -27.59 -5.86
C GLY A 8 -3.38 -27.07 -5.01
N LEU A 9 -3.52 -27.10 -3.67
CA LEU A 9 -2.49 -26.77 -2.71
C LEU A 9 -2.21 -27.98 -1.79
N SER A 10 -0.96 -28.19 -1.43
CA SER A 10 -0.55 -29.24 -0.48
C SER A 10 -0.68 -28.75 0.96
N SER A 11 -1.55 -29.38 1.75
CA SER A 11 -1.66 -29.10 3.20
C SER A 11 -0.33 -29.21 3.93
N ASP A 12 0.46 -30.24 3.62
CA ASP A 12 1.76 -30.47 4.28
C ASP A 12 2.79 -29.40 3.92
N ARG A 13 2.73 -28.85 2.70
CA ARG A 13 3.62 -27.75 2.32
C ARG A 13 3.15 -26.42 2.88
N LEU A 14 1.84 -26.19 3.01
CA LEU A 14 1.31 -24.99 3.67
C LEU A 14 1.69 -24.94 5.15
N LYS A 15 1.70 -26.09 5.87
CA LYS A 15 2.18 -26.16 7.26
C LYS A 15 3.65 -25.74 7.43
N ARG A 16 4.44 -25.78 6.36
CA ARG A 16 5.83 -25.27 6.39
C ARG A 16 5.88 -23.77 6.62
N ILE A 17 4.82 -23.03 6.22
CA ILE A 17 4.69 -21.58 6.47
C ILE A 17 4.68 -21.36 7.99
N ASP A 18 3.86 -22.12 8.72
CA ASP A 18 3.72 -21.96 10.18
C ASP A 18 5.04 -22.29 10.89
N ALA A 19 5.65 -23.43 10.55
CA ALA A 19 6.92 -23.86 11.13
C ALA A 19 8.03 -22.83 10.83
N PHE A 20 8.14 -22.39 9.57
CA PHE A 20 9.16 -21.43 9.13
C PHE A 20 9.01 -20.08 9.87
N ILE A 21 7.80 -19.53 9.96
CA ILE A 21 7.56 -18.26 10.65
C ILE A 21 7.85 -18.43 12.14
N GLN A 22 7.38 -19.51 12.76
CA GLN A 22 7.59 -19.76 14.19
C GLN A 22 9.07 -19.86 14.53
N GLU A 23 9.82 -20.70 13.80
CA GLU A 23 11.23 -20.98 14.11
C GLU A 23 12.15 -19.81 13.74
N ARG A 24 11.89 -19.14 12.61
CA ARG A 24 12.80 -18.13 12.08
C ARG A 24 12.53 -16.72 12.56
N TYR A 25 11.28 -16.42 12.93
CA TYR A 25 10.83 -15.06 13.22
C TYR A 25 10.21 -14.87 14.60
N ILE A 26 9.28 -15.73 15.01
CA ILE A 26 8.54 -15.55 16.27
C ILE A 26 9.39 -16.00 17.46
N ALA A 27 9.90 -17.23 17.44
CA ALA A 27 10.70 -17.77 18.55
C ALA A 27 11.98 -16.96 18.82
N PRO A 28 12.73 -16.47 17.80
CA PRO A 28 13.86 -15.57 18.03
C PRO A 28 13.48 -14.14 18.39
N GLY A 29 12.19 -13.80 18.40
CA GLY A 29 11.71 -12.44 18.71
C GLY A 29 11.94 -11.39 17.62
N LYS A 30 12.19 -11.83 16.38
CA LYS A 30 12.41 -10.93 15.23
C LYS A 30 11.13 -10.23 14.74
N LEU A 31 9.99 -10.92 14.80
CA LEU A 31 8.68 -10.35 14.55
C LEU A 31 7.82 -10.47 15.82
N PRO A 32 6.98 -9.48 16.12
CA PRO A 32 6.05 -9.55 17.25
C PRO A 32 4.94 -10.57 17.00
N CYS A 33 4.47 -10.63 15.78
CA CYS A 33 3.36 -11.48 15.35
C CYS A 33 3.41 -11.73 13.84
N ALA A 34 2.63 -12.71 13.39
CA ALA A 34 2.38 -12.99 11.97
C ALA A 34 0.99 -13.58 11.78
N LEU A 35 0.21 -12.96 10.88
CA LEU A 35 -1.03 -13.51 10.38
C LEU A 35 -0.91 -13.63 8.86
N VAL A 36 -1.05 -14.84 8.32
CA VAL A 36 -1.02 -15.12 6.88
C VAL A 36 -2.34 -15.73 6.48
N GLN A 37 -2.93 -15.26 5.39
CA GLN A 37 -4.06 -15.91 4.74
C GLN A 37 -3.70 -16.21 3.29
N VAL A 38 -3.98 -17.45 2.86
CA VAL A 38 -3.81 -17.90 1.48
C VAL A 38 -5.19 -18.28 0.94
N TRP A 39 -5.62 -17.53 -0.09
CA TRP A 39 -6.87 -17.74 -0.81
C TRP A 39 -6.58 -18.27 -2.21
N ARG A 40 -7.25 -19.33 -2.63
CA ARG A 40 -7.12 -19.85 -3.99
C ARG A 40 -8.43 -20.44 -4.48
N ARG A 41 -8.80 -20.18 -5.75
CA ARG A 41 -9.97 -20.78 -6.43
C ARG A 41 -11.25 -20.71 -5.57
N GLY A 42 -11.53 -19.52 -5.06
CA GLY A 42 -12.76 -19.29 -4.28
C GLY A 42 -12.71 -19.74 -2.82
N GLN A 43 -11.56 -20.22 -2.28
CA GLN A 43 -11.49 -20.78 -0.94
C GLN A 43 -10.30 -20.26 -0.13
N LEU A 44 -10.52 -20.03 1.17
CA LEU A 44 -9.46 -19.83 2.13
C LEU A 44 -8.78 -21.19 2.41
N ALA A 45 -7.58 -21.36 1.84
CA ALA A 45 -6.85 -22.64 1.89
C ALA A 45 -5.97 -22.76 3.12
N HIS A 46 -5.47 -21.64 3.68
CA HIS A 46 -4.59 -21.64 4.83
C HIS A 46 -4.69 -20.35 5.64
N THR A 47 -4.53 -20.49 6.96
CA THR A 47 -4.39 -19.35 7.88
C THR A 47 -3.33 -19.67 8.92
N THR A 48 -2.33 -18.78 9.04
CA THR A 48 -1.33 -18.77 10.11
C THR A 48 -1.67 -17.67 11.10
N ILE A 49 -1.63 -17.94 12.41
CA ILE A 49 -1.78 -16.93 13.47
C ILE A 49 -0.75 -17.25 14.54
N LEU A 50 0.29 -16.42 14.67
CA LEU A 50 1.45 -16.68 15.55
C LEU A 50 1.88 -15.38 16.26
N GLY A 51 2.41 -15.53 17.46
CA GLY A 51 2.99 -14.43 18.24
C GLY A 51 1.97 -13.60 19.01
N SER A 52 2.35 -12.35 19.33
CA SER A 52 1.62 -11.46 20.23
C SER A 52 1.11 -10.23 19.50
N ALA A 53 -0.16 -9.88 19.72
CA ALA A 53 -0.73 -8.59 19.33
C ALA A 53 -0.08 -7.44 20.14
N ASP A 54 0.28 -7.72 21.38
CA ASP A 54 0.95 -6.80 22.30
C ASP A 54 1.90 -7.61 23.20
N LYS A 55 3.22 -7.44 22.97
CA LYS A 55 4.24 -8.14 23.75
C LYS A 55 4.36 -7.61 25.17
N GLU A 56 4.20 -6.30 25.35
CA GLU A 56 4.32 -5.63 26.65
C GLU A 56 3.25 -6.09 27.63
N ARG A 57 2.04 -6.40 27.12
CA ARG A 57 0.90 -6.86 27.92
C ARG A 57 0.65 -8.36 27.81
N GLY A 58 1.49 -9.08 27.06
CA GLY A 58 1.35 -10.54 26.87
C GLY A 58 0.07 -10.96 26.14
N LEU A 59 -0.50 -10.09 25.32
CA LEU A 59 -1.74 -10.35 24.60
C LEU A 59 -1.45 -11.15 23.30
N PRO A 60 -2.06 -12.32 23.11
CA PRO A 60 -1.83 -13.12 21.92
C PRO A 60 -2.47 -12.47 20.69
N LEU A 61 -1.89 -12.75 19.50
CA LEU A 61 -2.52 -12.40 18.23
C LEU A 61 -3.80 -13.22 18.04
N LYS A 62 -4.83 -12.57 17.47
CA LYS A 62 -6.10 -13.21 17.11
C LYS A 62 -6.41 -12.99 15.64
N ALA A 63 -7.34 -13.78 15.10
CA ALA A 63 -7.77 -13.68 13.70
C ALA A 63 -8.36 -12.29 13.38
N ASP A 64 -9.06 -11.71 14.35
CA ASP A 64 -9.75 -10.42 14.26
C ASP A 64 -8.90 -9.22 14.73
N SER A 65 -7.59 -9.39 14.92
CA SER A 65 -6.69 -8.30 15.31
C SER A 65 -6.65 -7.20 14.26
N LEU A 66 -6.61 -5.94 14.74
CA LEU A 66 -6.53 -4.74 13.91
C LEU A 66 -5.08 -4.32 13.74
N PHE A 67 -4.71 -4.02 12.49
CA PHE A 67 -3.35 -3.66 12.10
C PHE A 67 -3.32 -2.28 11.44
N ARG A 68 -2.27 -1.50 11.67
CA ARG A 68 -1.93 -0.37 10.82
C ARG A 68 -1.45 -0.94 9.49
N ILE A 69 -2.18 -0.68 8.42
CA ILE A 69 -1.81 -1.24 7.10
C ILE A 69 -0.92 -0.32 6.28
N TYR A 70 -0.70 0.92 6.77
CA TYR A 70 0.16 1.91 6.11
C TYR A 70 -0.04 1.93 4.59
N SER A 71 1.01 1.72 3.81
CA SER A 71 0.96 1.84 2.35
C SER A 71 0.08 0.82 1.63
N MET A 72 -0.45 -0.20 2.32
CA MET A 72 -1.54 -1.01 1.77
C MET A 72 -2.85 -0.20 1.61
N THR A 73 -2.91 1.02 2.13
CA THR A 73 -3.96 2.02 1.84
C THR A 73 -3.95 2.46 0.38
N LYS A 74 -2.78 2.56 -0.26
CA LYS A 74 -2.62 3.10 -1.63
C LYS A 74 -3.44 2.39 -2.71
N PRO A 75 -3.46 1.05 -2.76
CA PRO A 75 -4.33 0.32 -3.69
C PRO A 75 -5.81 0.67 -3.53
N ILE A 76 -6.30 0.79 -2.30
CA ILE A 76 -7.68 1.16 -2.01
C ILE A 76 -7.99 2.57 -2.53
N THR A 77 -7.14 3.54 -2.23
CA THR A 77 -7.26 4.91 -2.72
C THR A 77 -7.20 4.98 -4.24
N SER A 78 -6.33 4.20 -4.88
CA SER A 78 -6.21 4.15 -6.33
C SER A 78 -7.45 3.55 -6.99
N ILE A 79 -8.04 2.49 -6.43
CA ILE A 79 -9.32 1.93 -6.88
C ILE A 79 -10.44 2.97 -6.74
N ALA A 80 -10.51 3.67 -5.59
CA ALA A 80 -11.49 4.73 -5.37
C ALA A 80 -11.38 5.85 -6.41
N PHE A 81 -10.16 6.26 -6.73
CA PHE A 81 -9.93 7.25 -7.78
C PHE A 81 -10.39 6.76 -9.17
N MET A 82 -10.09 5.51 -9.51
CA MET A 82 -10.48 4.93 -10.80
C MET A 82 -11.99 4.76 -10.95
N MET A 83 -12.76 4.70 -9.88
CA MET A 83 -14.23 4.78 -9.96
C MET A 83 -14.68 6.13 -10.55
N LEU A 84 -14.01 7.24 -10.19
CA LEU A 84 -14.30 8.56 -10.77
C LEU A 84 -13.91 8.65 -12.25
N VAL A 85 -12.85 7.93 -12.65
CA VAL A 85 -12.48 7.79 -14.07
C VAL A 85 -13.58 7.02 -14.84
N GLU A 86 -14.08 5.91 -14.29
CA GLU A 86 -15.20 5.16 -14.89
C GLU A 86 -16.48 5.98 -15.01
N GLU A 87 -16.72 6.90 -14.07
CA GLU A 87 -17.85 7.82 -14.10
C GLU A 87 -17.68 9.00 -15.09
N GLY A 88 -16.54 9.05 -15.78
CA GLY A 88 -16.25 10.13 -16.74
C GLY A 88 -16.03 11.52 -16.11
N LYS A 89 -15.80 11.57 -14.79
CA LYS A 89 -15.58 12.84 -14.07
C LYS A 89 -14.17 13.38 -14.22
N VAL A 90 -13.22 12.52 -14.54
CA VAL A 90 -11.80 12.83 -14.73
C VAL A 90 -11.15 11.85 -15.70
N ALA A 91 -10.19 12.32 -16.49
CA ALA A 91 -9.37 11.51 -17.37
C ALA A 91 -7.95 11.34 -16.82
N LEU A 92 -7.27 10.24 -17.20
CA LEU A 92 -5.90 9.96 -16.74
C LEU A 92 -4.87 11.00 -17.25
N ASP A 93 -5.13 11.63 -18.38
CA ASP A 93 -4.31 12.68 -18.98
C ASP A 93 -4.73 14.10 -18.60
N ASP A 94 -5.79 14.27 -17.82
CA ASP A 94 -6.15 15.59 -17.27
C ASP A 94 -4.99 16.16 -16.45
N PRO A 95 -4.68 17.47 -16.62
CA PRO A 95 -3.65 18.10 -15.80
C PRO A 95 -4.17 18.30 -14.36
N VAL A 96 -3.34 17.95 -13.38
CA VAL A 96 -3.69 18.05 -11.95
C VAL A 96 -4.10 19.47 -11.55
N HIS A 97 -3.49 20.50 -12.13
CA HIS A 97 -3.82 21.90 -11.84
C HIS A 97 -5.23 22.31 -12.26
N ARG A 98 -5.97 21.48 -13.01
CA ARG A 98 -7.41 21.67 -13.26
C ARG A 98 -8.21 21.56 -11.97
N PHE A 99 -7.77 20.75 -11.05
CA PHE A 99 -8.43 20.45 -9.78
C PHE A 99 -7.72 21.09 -8.57
N ILE A 100 -6.42 21.39 -8.70
CA ILE A 100 -5.59 22.10 -7.71
C ILE A 100 -4.95 23.30 -8.42
N PRO A 101 -5.66 24.44 -8.55
CA PRO A 101 -5.18 25.58 -9.35
C PRO A 101 -3.84 26.15 -8.92
N SER A 102 -3.52 26.09 -7.62
CA SER A 102 -2.23 26.53 -7.05
C SER A 102 -1.04 25.77 -7.65
N TRP A 103 -1.23 24.53 -8.11
CA TRP A 103 -0.17 23.69 -8.70
C TRP A 103 0.21 24.05 -10.13
N LYS A 104 -0.49 24.99 -10.76
CA LYS A 104 -0.11 25.52 -12.08
C LYS A 104 1.27 26.17 -12.09
N LYS A 105 1.76 26.62 -10.93
CA LYS A 105 3.03 27.29 -10.76
C LYS A 105 4.18 26.37 -10.31
N LEU A 106 3.90 25.10 -10.07
CA LEU A 106 4.93 24.15 -9.64
C LEU A 106 6.06 24.10 -10.66
N GLY A 107 7.29 24.25 -10.16
CA GLY A 107 8.52 24.07 -10.93
C GLY A 107 9.37 22.93 -10.36
N VAL A 108 10.39 22.53 -11.12
CA VAL A 108 11.37 21.54 -10.70
C VAL A 108 12.47 22.23 -9.89
N PHE A 109 12.90 21.60 -8.81
CA PHE A 109 14.01 22.06 -7.99
C PHE A 109 15.28 22.33 -8.81
N ALA A 110 15.87 23.49 -8.61
CA ALA A 110 17.15 23.88 -9.20
C ALA A 110 18.22 24.10 -8.12
N ALA A 111 17.87 24.82 -7.05
CA ALA A 111 18.77 25.10 -5.93
C ALA A 111 17.99 25.60 -4.71
N GLY A 112 18.68 25.75 -3.56
CA GLY A 112 18.12 26.38 -2.38
C GLY A 112 17.60 25.41 -1.32
N VAL A 113 16.89 25.97 -0.35
CA VAL A 113 16.33 25.27 0.82
C VAL A 113 14.90 25.76 1.10
N ALA A 114 14.20 25.08 2.00
CA ALA A 114 12.84 25.44 2.39
C ALA A 114 12.69 26.95 2.76
N GLY A 115 11.82 27.64 2.05
CA GLY A 115 11.59 29.09 2.14
C GLY A 115 12.42 29.95 1.17
N ALA A 116 13.38 29.35 0.43
CA ALA A 116 14.24 30.03 -0.54
C ALA A 116 14.61 29.12 -1.71
N PHE A 117 13.64 28.39 -2.25
CA PHE A 117 13.86 27.53 -3.42
C PHE A 117 13.96 28.34 -4.72
N GLN A 118 14.89 27.92 -5.56
CA GLN A 118 14.96 28.29 -6.97
C GLN A 118 14.47 27.13 -7.81
N THR A 119 13.63 27.40 -8.81
CA THR A 119 13.03 26.39 -9.66
C THR A 119 13.29 26.65 -11.14
N LYS A 120 13.28 25.59 -11.93
CA LYS A 120 13.18 25.64 -13.38
C LYS A 120 11.77 25.17 -13.81
N PRO A 121 11.30 25.56 -15.01
CA PRO A 121 10.03 25.08 -15.52
C PRO A 121 9.98 23.55 -15.62
N VAL A 122 8.76 22.99 -15.50
CA VAL A 122 8.51 21.58 -15.85
C VAL A 122 8.51 21.41 -17.38
N ASP A 123 8.92 20.23 -17.87
CA ASP A 123 8.88 19.93 -19.32
C ASP A 123 7.44 19.66 -19.79
N GLN A 124 6.60 19.16 -18.89
CA GLN A 124 5.16 18.93 -19.13
C GLN A 124 4.35 19.10 -17.84
N PRO A 125 3.08 19.48 -17.96
CA PRO A 125 2.20 19.55 -16.78
C PRO A 125 2.06 18.19 -16.10
N MET A 126 1.96 18.17 -14.77
CA MET A 126 1.62 16.99 -14.01
C MET A 126 0.21 16.53 -14.37
N ARG A 127 0.07 15.27 -14.75
CA ARG A 127 -1.21 14.63 -15.08
C ARG A 127 -1.66 13.70 -13.98
N ILE A 128 -2.92 13.35 -13.96
CA ILE A 128 -3.52 12.39 -13.02
C ILE A 128 -2.76 11.05 -13.02
N ILE A 129 -2.41 10.53 -14.20
CA ILE A 129 -1.65 9.29 -14.31
C ILE A 129 -0.29 9.37 -13.59
N ASP A 130 0.34 10.54 -13.54
CA ASP A 130 1.64 10.71 -12.89
C ASP A 130 1.54 10.59 -11.36
N LEU A 131 0.39 10.93 -10.76
CA LEU A 131 0.09 10.66 -9.34
C LEU A 131 -0.11 9.17 -9.07
N LEU A 132 -0.94 8.49 -9.89
CA LEU A 132 -1.27 7.07 -9.72
C LEU A 132 -0.07 6.14 -9.84
N ARG A 133 0.93 6.53 -10.63
CA ARG A 133 2.13 5.72 -10.89
C ARG A 133 3.42 6.26 -10.26
N HIS A 134 3.33 7.26 -9.36
CA HIS A 134 4.48 7.89 -8.68
C HIS A 134 5.54 8.51 -9.61
N THR A 135 5.14 9.07 -10.75
CA THR A 135 6.02 9.82 -11.65
C THR A 135 5.77 11.33 -11.62
N ALA A 136 5.12 11.82 -10.58
CA ALA A 136 4.72 13.22 -10.45
C ALA A 136 5.84 14.20 -10.07
N GLY A 137 7.00 13.70 -9.62
CA GLY A 137 8.09 14.54 -9.07
C GLY A 137 7.91 14.88 -7.59
N LEU A 138 6.88 14.34 -6.94
CA LEU A 138 6.68 14.44 -5.49
C LEU A 138 7.61 13.47 -4.74
N THR A 139 7.75 13.64 -3.41
CA THR A 139 8.61 12.79 -2.57
C THR A 139 7.96 12.46 -1.22
N TYR A 140 8.69 11.80 -0.36
CA TYR A 140 8.45 11.64 1.08
C TYR A 140 9.63 12.21 1.87
N GLY A 141 9.37 12.83 3.01
CA GLY A 141 10.38 13.39 3.88
C GLY A 141 11.35 12.33 4.44
N PHE A 142 10.86 11.12 4.72
CA PHE A 142 11.69 10.03 5.26
C PHE A 142 12.74 9.49 4.28
N GLN A 143 12.74 9.89 3.01
CA GLN A 143 13.75 9.48 2.04
C GLN A 143 15.14 10.08 2.32
N GLN A 144 15.23 11.25 2.96
CA GLN A 144 16.45 11.89 3.44
C GLN A 144 17.56 12.04 2.39
N ARG A 145 17.21 12.44 1.15
CA ARG A 145 18.15 12.53 0.02
C ARG A 145 18.37 13.95 -0.49
N THR A 146 17.36 14.81 -0.39
CA THR A 146 17.33 16.10 -1.08
C THR A 146 16.89 17.24 -0.15
N ASN A 147 17.10 18.49 -0.60
CA ASN A 147 16.56 19.67 0.09
C ASN A 147 15.03 19.74 -0.04
N VAL A 148 14.46 19.11 -1.05
CA VAL A 148 13.01 19.03 -1.25
C VAL A 148 12.39 18.14 -0.16
N ASP A 149 12.91 16.92 0.03
CA ASP A 149 12.41 16.03 1.08
C ASP A 149 12.69 16.58 2.51
N ALA A 150 13.75 17.38 2.68
CA ALA A 150 14.00 18.08 3.93
C ALA A 150 12.91 19.13 4.24
N ALA A 151 12.32 19.77 3.21
CA ALA A 151 11.15 20.63 3.39
C ALA A 151 9.91 19.84 3.82
N TYR A 152 9.68 18.66 3.25
CA TYR A 152 8.60 17.77 3.67
C TYR A 152 8.72 17.40 5.15
N ARG A 153 9.92 17.00 5.62
CA ARG A 153 10.17 16.73 7.05
C ARG A 153 9.90 17.95 7.92
N LYS A 154 10.43 19.11 7.52
CA LYS A 154 10.28 20.36 8.29
C LYS A 154 8.81 20.75 8.46
N LEU A 155 7.99 20.51 7.43
CA LEU A 155 6.57 20.85 7.39
C LEU A 155 5.66 19.67 7.77
N LYS A 156 6.22 18.51 8.13
CA LYS A 156 5.50 17.28 8.50
C LYS A 156 4.51 16.83 7.40
N LEU A 157 4.98 16.74 6.15
CA LEU A 157 4.18 16.42 4.99
C LEU A 157 4.30 14.93 4.54
N ASP A 158 4.46 14.01 5.47
CA ASP A 158 4.55 12.57 5.17
C ASP A 158 3.18 11.85 5.22
N GLY A 159 2.08 12.59 5.25
CA GLY A 159 0.71 12.07 5.21
C GLY A 159 0.16 11.77 6.59
N VAL A 160 0.47 10.62 7.17
CA VAL A 160 -0.16 10.10 8.42
C VAL A 160 -0.03 11.07 9.60
N ASP A 161 1.10 11.75 9.73
CA ASP A 161 1.39 12.69 10.82
C ASP A 161 1.11 14.16 10.46
N SER A 162 0.50 14.42 9.30
CA SER A 162 0.21 15.78 8.84
C SER A 162 -1.04 16.35 9.52
N GLU A 163 -1.02 17.65 9.79
CA GLU A 163 -2.15 18.37 10.38
C GLU A 163 -2.92 19.18 9.31
N GLY A 164 -4.14 19.62 9.63
CA GLY A 164 -4.89 20.60 8.84
C GLY A 164 -5.73 20.04 7.70
N GLY A 165 -5.83 18.71 7.53
CA GLY A 165 -6.68 18.09 6.50
C GLY A 165 -6.06 18.10 5.10
N LEU A 166 -6.75 17.43 4.15
CA LEU A 166 -6.23 17.19 2.78
C LEU A 166 -6.06 18.48 1.96
N GLU A 167 -6.95 19.45 2.11
CA GLU A 167 -6.86 20.72 1.37
C GLU A 167 -5.63 21.54 1.80
N ALA A 168 -5.44 21.72 3.10
CA ALA A 168 -4.26 22.41 3.62
C ALA A 168 -2.96 21.70 3.23
N PHE A 169 -2.99 20.37 3.19
CA PHE A 169 -1.87 19.54 2.76
C PHE A 169 -1.47 19.82 1.30
N VAL A 170 -2.42 19.79 0.36
CA VAL A 170 -2.09 20.03 -1.06
C VAL A 170 -1.71 21.48 -1.34
N GLU A 171 -2.30 22.47 -0.62
CA GLU A 171 -1.92 23.86 -0.73
C GLU A 171 -0.50 24.11 -0.18
N THR A 172 -0.11 23.46 0.89
CA THR A 172 1.28 23.54 1.41
C THR A 172 2.28 22.94 0.42
N LEU A 173 1.93 21.86 -0.27
CA LEU A 173 2.77 21.28 -1.32
C LEU A 173 2.99 22.21 -2.51
N ALA A 174 2.06 23.16 -2.78
CA ALA A 174 2.19 24.14 -3.87
C ALA A 174 3.42 25.05 -3.72
N ASP A 175 3.95 25.22 -2.52
CA ASP A 175 5.13 26.06 -2.23
C ASP A 175 6.45 25.28 -2.26
N ILE A 176 6.41 23.98 -2.55
CA ILE A 176 7.58 23.09 -2.55
C ILE A 176 7.82 22.62 -3.99
N PRO A 177 9.05 22.76 -4.54
CA PRO A 177 9.35 22.30 -5.89
C PRO A 177 9.26 20.79 -6.04
N LEU A 178 9.01 20.33 -7.26
CA LEU A 178 9.12 18.93 -7.63
C LEU A 178 10.61 18.51 -7.69
N GLU A 179 10.91 17.26 -7.38
CA GLU A 179 12.30 16.73 -7.49
C GLU A 179 12.74 16.60 -8.95
N PHE A 180 11.80 16.31 -9.86
CA PHE A 180 12.02 16.18 -11.31
C PHE A 180 10.74 16.51 -12.08
N SER A 181 10.85 16.66 -13.40
CA SER A 181 9.69 16.92 -14.26
C SER A 181 8.74 15.71 -14.31
N PRO A 182 7.41 15.90 -14.25
CA PRO A 182 6.46 14.79 -14.29
C PRO A 182 6.70 13.86 -15.48
N GLY A 183 6.74 12.55 -15.22
CA GLY A 183 7.01 11.51 -16.21
C GLY A 183 8.48 11.20 -16.44
N GLU A 184 9.43 11.97 -15.90
CA GLU A 184 10.88 11.78 -16.09
C GLU A 184 11.41 10.56 -15.34
N ALA A 185 10.99 10.40 -14.08
CA ALA A 185 11.47 9.36 -13.17
C ALA A 185 10.32 8.81 -12.32
N TRP A 186 10.60 7.72 -11.62
CA TRP A 186 9.74 7.17 -10.59
C TRP A 186 10.30 7.51 -9.20
N ASN A 187 9.46 8.04 -8.33
CA ASN A 187 9.81 8.32 -6.94
C ASN A 187 8.62 8.07 -6.03
N TYR A 188 8.78 7.14 -5.10
CA TYR A 188 7.76 6.85 -4.10
C TYR A 188 7.44 8.08 -3.26
N SER A 189 6.17 8.44 -3.16
CA SER A 189 5.80 9.80 -2.72
C SER A 189 4.41 9.88 -2.11
N VAL A 190 4.08 11.06 -1.58
CA VAL A 190 2.75 11.45 -1.10
C VAL A 190 1.70 11.61 -2.22
N ALA A 191 2.00 11.19 -3.45
CA ALA A 191 1.08 11.31 -4.58
C ALA A 191 -0.30 10.69 -4.30
N THR A 192 -0.36 9.61 -3.53
CA THR A 192 -1.63 8.96 -3.21
C THR A 192 -2.43 9.72 -2.13
N ASP A 193 -1.77 10.50 -1.28
CA ASP A 193 -2.45 11.46 -0.39
C ASP A 193 -3.12 12.58 -1.20
N VAL A 194 -2.45 13.04 -2.26
CA VAL A 194 -3.01 13.99 -3.23
C VAL A 194 -4.22 13.37 -3.96
N LEU A 195 -4.16 12.09 -4.33
CA LEU A 195 -5.34 11.40 -4.89
C LEU A 195 -6.51 11.38 -3.90
N GLY A 196 -6.25 11.23 -2.59
CA GLY A 196 -7.28 11.34 -1.54
C GLY A 196 -7.98 12.70 -1.57
N TYR A 197 -7.21 13.78 -1.68
CA TYR A 197 -7.79 15.12 -1.88
C TYR A 197 -8.60 15.22 -3.18
N LEU A 198 -8.06 14.73 -4.28
CA LEU A 198 -8.75 14.78 -5.58
C LEU A 198 -10.06 13.99 -5.58
N ILE A 199 -10.12 12.84 -4.87
CA ILE A 199 -11.36 12.10 -4.68
C ILE A 199 -12.40 13.00 -4.00
N GLN A 200 -12.02 13.67 -2.91
CA GLN A 200 -12.91 14.60 -2.20
C GLN A 200 -13.35 15.76 -3.10
N ALA A 201 -12.42 16.42 -3.79
CA ALA A 201 -12.68 17.58 -4.63
C ALA A 201 -13.57 17.25 -5.84
N ILE A 202 -13.37 16.09 -6.49
CA ILE A 202 -14.10 15.68 -7.70
C ILE A 202 -15.45 15.07 -7.36
N SER A 203 -15.54 14.27 -6.28
CA SER A 203 -16.79 13.63 -5.87
C SER A 203 -17.74 14.58 -5.13
N GLY A 204 -17.20 15.59 -4.46
CA GLY A 204 -17.95 16.46 -3.54
C GLY A 204 -18.26 15.80 -2.18
N GLN A 205 -17.66 14.64 -1.89
CA GLN A 205 -17.82 13.90 -0.62
C GLN A 205 -16.51 13.91 0.18
N PRO A 206 -16.52 13.94 1.53
CA PRO A 206 -15.34 13.70 2.32
C PRO A 206 -14.70 12.36 1.92
N PHE A 207 -13.37 12.32 1.91
CA PHE A 207 -12.63 11.15 1.38
C PHE A 207 -12.93 9.86 2.14
N ASP A 208 -13.00 9.91 3.46
CA ASP A 208 -13.35 8.77 4.32
C ASP A 208 -14.78 8.28 4.08
N VAL A 209 -15.73 9.20 3.90
CA VAL A 209 -17.13 8.88 3.57
C VAL A 209 -17.20 8.20 2.21
N PHE A 210 -16.48 8.71 1.21
CA PHE A 210 -16.41 8.09 -0.11
C PHE A 210 -15.89 6.66 -0.05
N LEU A 211 -14.77 6.42 0.67
CA LEU A 211 -14.24 5.07 0.83
C LEU A 211 -15.23 4.14 1.53
N LYS A 212 -15.85 4.63 2.60
CA LYS A 212 -16.81 3.84 3.37
C LYS A 212 -18.00 3.43 2.51
N GLU A 213 -18.69 4.38 1.89
CA GLU A 213 -19.92 4.12 1.14
C GLU A 213 -19.69 3.36 -0.17
N ARG A 214 -18.54 3.60 -0.82
CA ARG A 214 -18.29 3.10 -2.16
C ARG A 214 -17.43 1.83 -2.19
N ILE A 215 -16.65 1.54 -1.13
CA ILE A 215 -15.76 0.38 -1.07
C ILE A 215 -16.03 -0.46 0.17
N PHE A 216 -15.95 0.12 1.38
CA PHE A 216 -15.95 -0.68 2.59
C PHE A 216 -17.31 -1.31 2.86
N ASP A 217 -18.41 -0.55 2.82
CA ASP A 217 -19.75 -1.08 3.05
C ASP A 217 -20.16 -2.12 1.98
N PRO A 218 -19.99 -1.87 0.65
CA PRO A 218 -20.28 -2.86 -0.38
C PRO A 218 -19.47 -4.15 -0.24
N LEU A 219 -18.19 -4.03 0.14
CA LEU A 219 -17.30 -5.17 0.35
C LEU A 219 -17.43 -5.77 1.76
N LYS A 220 -18.27 -5.22 2.65
CA LYS A 220 -18.40 -5.65 4.05
C LYS A 220 -17.06 -5.64 4.80
N MET A 221 -16.27 -4.58 4.60
CA MET A 221 -15.01 -4.32 5.28
C MET A 221 -15.25 -3.42 6.50
N GLY A 222 -15.99 -3.94 7.48
CA GLY A 222 -16.49 -3.16 8.63
C GLY A 222 -15.44 -2.75 9.64
N ASP A 223 -14.27 -3.37 9.60
CA ASP A 223 -13.14 -3.09 10.49
C ASP A 223 -12.06 -2.20 9.84
N THR A 224 -12.33 -1.67 8.63
CA THR A 224 -11.39 -0.85 7.88
C THR A 224 -11.76 0.63 7.97
N GLY A 225 -10.81 1.47 8.41
CA GLY A 225 -11.04 2.90 8.58
C GLY A 225 -9.78 3.67 8.94
N PHE A 226 -9.91 4.99 9.14
CA PHE A 226 -8.77 5.86 9.46
C PHE A 226 -8.44 5.94 10.95
N PHE A 227 -9.23 5.31 11.79
CA PHE A 227 -9.01 5.22 13.24
C PHE A 227 -9.69 3.96 13.80
N VAL A 228 -9.34 3.60 15.02
CA VAL A 228 -9.90 2.45 15.74
C VAL A 228 -11.02 2.94 16.68
N PRO A 229 -12.28 2.54 16.45
CA PRO A 229 -13.39 2.88 17.34
C PRO A 229 -13.15 2.37 18.78
N ASP A 230 -13.77 3.03 19.76
CA ASP A 230 -13.57 2.75 21.19
C ASP A 230 -13.86 1.29 21.57
N ASP A 231 -14.93 0.71 21.03
CA ASP A 231 -15.34 -0.67 21.25
C ASP A 231 -14.40 -1.69 20.60
N GLN A 232 -13.55 -1.28 19.66
CA GLN A 232 -12.59 -2.11 18.92
C GLN A 232 -11.15 -2.03 19.44
N ARG A 233 -10.84 -1.12 20.39
CA ARG A 233 -9.49 -0.88 20.88
C ARG A 233 -8.82 -2.13 21.44
N HIS A 234 -9.57 -3.06 22.00
CA HIS A 234 -9.08 -4.32 22.56
C HIS A 234 -8.50 -5.28 21.50
N ARG A 235 -8.75 -5.01 20.21
CA ARG A 235 -8.25 -5.78 19.06
C ARG A 235 -7.01 -5.14 18.42
N PHE A 236 -6.67 -3.91 18.81
CA PHE A 236 -5.62 -3.14 18.15
C PHE A 236 -4.23 -3.61 18.57
N THR A 237 -3.37 -3.87 17.58
CA THR A 237 -2.02 -4.41 17.80
C THR A 237 -1.03 -3.31 18.19
N ALA A 238 -0.01 -3.64 18.97
CA ALA A 238 1.16 -2.81 19.18
C ALA A 238 2.06 -2.81 17.94
N CYS A 239 2.68 -1.68 17.62
CA CYS A 239 3.64 -1.57 16.52
C CYS A 239 5.06 -1.42 17.05
N TYR A 240 6.01 -2.09 16.41
CA TYR A 240 7.40 -2.21 16.84
C TYR A 240 8.36 -1.67 15.79
N THR A 241 9.56 -1.33 16.23
CA THR A 241 10.67 -0.94 15.35
C THR A 241 11.97 -1.59 15.80
N LEU A 242 12.97 -1.61 14.91
CA LEU A 242 14.33 -1.99 15.29
C LEU A 242 15.07 -0.76 15.84
N ASN A 243 15.64 -0.90 17.03
CA ASN A 243 16.58 0.10 17.53
C ASN A 243 17.95 -0.02 16.83
N PRO A 244 18.90 0.92 17.05
CA PRO A 244 20.24 0.84 16.43
C PRO A 244 21.05 -0.41 16.78
N LYS A 245 20.66 -1.16 17.84
CA LYS A 245 21.28 -2.43 18.21
C LYS A 245 20.63 -3.64 17.51
N GLY A 246 19.57 -3.43 16.72
CA GLY A 246 18.80 -4.48 16.06
C GLY A 246 17.78 -5.18 16.98
N GLU A 247 17.47 -4.60 18.14
CA GLU A 247 16.45 -5.14 19.05
C GLU A 247 15.06 -4.60 18.68
N VAL A 248 14.04 -5.44 18.80
CA VAL A 248 12.63 -5.09 18.58
C VAL A 248 12.10 -4.36 19.79
N VAL A 249 11.75 -3.08 19.61
CA VAL A 249 11.24 -2.20 20.66
C VAL A 249 9.89 -1.60 20.28
N LEU A 250 9.06 -1.29 21.27
CA LEU A 250 7.75 -0.66 21.07
C LEU A 250 7.92 0.70 20.39
N GLN A 251 7.21 0.93 19.28
CA GLN A 251 7.21 2.19 18.53
C GLN A 251 5.89 2.94 18.69
N ASP A 252 4.76 2.22 18.66
CA ASP A 252 3.43 2.81 18.84
C ASP A 252 2.58 1.90 19.75
N ASP A 253 2.29 2.40 20.95
CA ASP A 253 1.48 1.71 21.96
C ASP A 253 0.01 1.76 21.57
N PRO A 254 -0.69 0.61 21.47
CA PRO A 254 -2.09 0.58 21.09
C PRO A 254 -3.03 1.30 22.05
N THR A 255 -2.59 1.63 23.27
CA THR A 255 -3.42 2.33 24.27
C THR A 255 -3.30 3.84 24.22
N THR A 256 -2.26 4.38 23.55
CA THR A 256 -1.97 5.82 23.44
C THR A 256 -1.76 6.27 21.99
N SER A 257 -1.97 5.37 21.04
CA SER A 257 -1.77 5.61 19.63
C SER A 257 -2.65 6.75 19.09
N HIS A 258 -2.11 7.53 18.14
CA HIS A 258 -2.89 8.53 17.42
C HIS A 258 -4.04 7.91 16.61
N TYR A 259 -3.96 6.63 16.24
CA TYR A 259 -5.05 5.89 15.58
C TYR A 259 -6.28 5.65 16.46
N LEU A 260 -6.25 6.00 17.76
CA LEU A 260 -7.42 5.91 18.64
C LEU A 260 -8.36 7.11 18.53
N SER A 261 -8.03 8.08 17.73
CA SER A 261 -8.85 9.26 17.45
C SER A 261 -8.92 9.52 15.95
N GLU A 262 -9.98 10.15 15.52
CA GLU A 262 -10.15 10.53 14.13
C GLU A 262 -9.07 11.53 13.72
N PRO A 263 -8.24 11.24 12.69
CA PRO A 263 -7.18 12.14 12.25
C PRO A 263 -7.75 13.34 11.48
N SER A 264 -7.10 14.50 11.60
CA SER A 264 -7.43 15.69 10.81
C SER A 264 -7.15 15.47 9.32
N LEU A 265 -6.06 14.79 9.00
CA LEU A 265 -5.73 14.39 7.63
C LEU A 265 -6.00 12.90 7.44
N LYS A 266 -6.93 12.56 6.55
CA LYS A 266 -7.19 11.18 6.12
C LYS A 266 -6.17 10.81 5.05
N SER A 267 -5.03 10.23 5.46
CA SER A 267 -3.95 9.91 4.52
C SER A 267 -4.36 8.81 3.54
N GLY A 268 -4.50 9.17 2.26
CA GLY A 268 -4.72 8.21 1.17
C GLY A 268 -3.51 7.34 0.88
N GLY A 269 -2.33 7.77 1.34
CA GLY A 269 -1.08 7.05 1.18
C GLY A 269 -0.76 6.06 2.29
N GLY A 270 -1.42 6.14 3.48
CA GLY A 270 -0.98 5.29 4.59
C GLY A 270 -1.86 5.28 5.83
N GLY A 271 -3.02 5.93 5.82
CA GLY A 271 -3.78 6.23 7.04
C GLY A 271 -4.71 5.14 7.55
N LEU A 272 -4.93 4.04 6.83
CA LEU A 272 -5.92 3.04 7.21
C LEU A 272 -5.39 2.04 8.25
N VAL A 273 -6.31 1.62 9.11
CA VAL A 273 -6.24 0.38 9.87
C VAL A 273 -7.19 -0.65 9.25
N SER A 274 -6.90 -1.94 9.41
CA SER A 274 -7.74 -3.02 8.86
C SER A 274 -7.45 -4.35 9.56
N THR A 275 -8.30 -5.35 9.32
CA THR A 275 -8.03 -6.75 9.64
C THR A 275 -7.55 -7.51 8.40
N ALA A 276 -7.00 -8.71 8.60
CA ALA A 276 -6.64 -9.58 7.50
C ALA A 276 -7.87 -10.01 6.68
N ASP A 277 -8.98 -10.29 7.35
CA ASP A 277 -10.23 -10.70 6.70
C ASP A 277 -10.81 -9.60 5.81
N ASP A 278 -10.86 -8.34 6.28
CA ASP A 278 -11.30 -7.21 5.48
C ASP A 278 -10.40 -6.99 4.26
N TYR A 279 -9.07 -6.99 4.48
CA TYR A 279 -8.15 -6.82 3.37
C TYR A 279 -8.20 -7.98 2.37
N MET A 280 -8.43 -9.22 2.85
CA MET A 280 -8.66 -10.36 1.96
C MET A 280 -9.94 -10.19 1.14
N ARG A 281 -11.00 -9.56 1.67
CA ARG A 281 -12.19 -9.23 0.87
C ARG A 281 -11.85 -8.27 -0.26
N PHE A 282 -11.03 -7.26 0.00
CA PHE A 282 -10.51 -6.36 -1.04
C PHE A 282 -9.68 -7.14 -2.09
N CYS A 283 -8.78 -8.02 -1.66
CA CYS A 283 -8.00 -8.86 -2.57
C CYS A 283 -8.87 -9.79 -3.42
N ARG A 284 -9.91 -10.38 -2.85
CA ARG A 284 -10.87 -11.25 -3.57
C ARG A 284 -11.66 -10.45 -4.61
N MET A 285 -12.08 -9.22 -4.30
CA MET A 285 -12.72 -8.32 -5.24
C MET A 285 -11.82 -8.05 -6.44
N LEU A 286 -10.52 -7.79 -6.20
CA LEU A 286 -9.53 -7.59 -7.25
C LEU A 286 -9.32 -8.87 -8.07
N LEU A 287 -9.14 -10.02 -7.41
CA LEU A 287 -8.94 -11.31 -8.07
C LEU A 287 -10.13 -11.69 -8.96
N ASN A 288 -11.35 -11.33 -8.54
CA ASN A 288 -12.59 -11.58 -9.26
C ASN A 288 -12.96 -10.46 -10.26
N GLY A 289 -11.96 -9.73 -10.77
CA GLY A 289 -12.17 -8.73 -11.83
C GLY A 289 -13.00 -7.51 -11.41
N GLY A 290 -12.89 -7.08 -10.15
CA GLY A 290 -13.52 -5.86 -9.65
C GLY A 290 -14.89 -6.05 -8.99
N GLU A 291 -15.27 -7.27 -8.64
CA GLU A 291 -16.57 -7.61 -8.02
C GLU A 291 -16.41 -8.61 -6.88
N LEU A 292 -17.21 -8.48 -5.82
CA LEU A 292 -17.32 -9.47 -4.76
C LEU A 292 -18.75 -9.50 -4.19
N ASP A 293 -19.30 -10.71 -4.01
CA ASP A 293 -20.61 -10.95 -3.40
C ASP A 293 -21.75 -10.11 -4.06
N GLY A 294 -21.67 -9.87 -5.37
CA GLY A 294 -22.63 -9.05 -6.13
C GLY A 294 -22.35 -7.54 -6.11
N ALA A 295 -21.37 -7.08 -5.33
CA ALA A 295 -20.96 -5.69 -5.32
C ALA A 295 -19.82 -5.45 -6.34
N ARG A 296 -20.12 -4.73 -7.43
CA ARG A 296 -19.13 -4.31 -8.43
C ARG A 296 -18.53 -2.97 -8.03
N ILE A 297 -17.23 -2.96 -7.79
CA ILE A 297 -16.46 -1.77 -7.40
C ILE A 297 -15.88 -1.08 -8.63
N VAL A 298 -15.25 -1.85 -9.52
CA VAL A 298 -14.73 -1.36 -10.81
C VAL A 298 -14.96 -2.41 -11.91
N SER A 299 -14.92 -2.00 -13.16
CA SER A 299 -15.04 -2.93 -14.29
C SER A 299 -13.79 -3.79 -14.44
N PRO A 300 -13.91 -5.01 -15.04
CA PRO A 300 -12.74 -5.82 -15.35
C PRO A 300 -11.75 -5.13 -16.29
N LYS A 301 -12.22 -4.21 -17.14
CA LYS A 301 -11.36 -3.46 -18.05
C LYS A 301 -10.56 -2.39 -17.34
N THR A 302 -11.15 -1.71 -16.36
CA THR A 302 -10.45 -0.75 -15.50
C THR A 302 -9.38 -1.43 -14.68
N LEU A 303 -9.72 -2.55 -14.03
CA LEU A 303 -8.75 -3.30 -13.25
C LEU A 303 -7.60 -3.83 -14.13
N LYS A 304 -7.91 -4.37 -15.30
CA LYS A 304 -6.87 -4.77 -16.25
C LYS A 304 -5.97 -3.60 -16.65
N LEU A 305 -6.55 -2.42 -16.93
CA LEU A 305 -5.76 -1.22 -17.21
C LEU A 305 -4.84 -0.87 -16.04
N MET A 306 -5.35 -0.88 -14.81
CA MET A 306 -4.58 -0.54 -13.62
C MET A 306 -3.38 -1.44 -13.38
N THR A 307 -3.46 -2.71 -13.77
CA THR A 307 -2.43 -3.73 -13.56
C THR A 307 -1.47 -3.91 -14.74
N LEU A 308 -1.55 -3.06 -15.78
CA LEU A 308 -0.52 -2.96 -16.81
C LEU A 308 0.65 -2.11 -16.33
N ASN A 309 1.83 -2.32 -16.93
CA ASN A 309 2.98 -1.45 -16.67
C ASN A 309 2.77 -0.08 -17.33
N HIS A 310 2.59 0.96 -16.53
CA HIS A 310 2.39 2.34 -16.96
C HIS A 310 3.65 3.20 -16.88
N LEU A 311 4.79 2.62 -16.54
CA LEU A 311 6.04 3.40 -16.55
C LEU A 311 6.36 3.87 -17.98
N PRO A 312 6.76 5.15 -18.16
CA PRO A 312 7.06 5.70 -19.47
C PRO A 312 8.01 4.85 -20.27
N GLY A 313 7.63 4.53 -21.53
CA GLY A 313 8.41 3.66 -22.42
C GLY A 313 8.38 2.18 -22.08
N GLY A 314 7.49 1.73 -21.17
CA GLY A 314 7.41 0.33 -20.74
C GLY A 314 8.62 -0.12 -19.91
N ARG A 315 9.39 0.84 -19.36
CA ARG A 315 10.60 0.59 -18.57
C ARG A 315 10.27 -0.14 -17.26
N GLU A 316 11.29 -0.69 -16.63
CA GLU A 316 11.22 -1.27 -15.30
C GLU A 316 11.48 -0.22 -14.20
N LEU A 317 11.10 -0.56 -12.96
CA LEU A 317 11.37 0.31 -11.81
C LEU A 317 12.86 0.58 -11.60
N THR A 318 13.74 -0.40 -11.86
CA THR A 318 15.19 -0.23 -11.78
C THR A 318 15.76 0.83 -12.73
N GLU A 319 15.09 1.06 -13.85
CA GLU A 319 15.52 2.03 -14.88
C GLU A 319 15.02 3.44 -14.58
N MET A 320 13.99 3.59 -13.75
CA MET A 320 13.32 4.86 -13.52
C MET A 320 13.41 5.37 -12.08
N SER A 321 13.71 4.49 -11.12
CA SER A 321 13.65 4.86 -9.70
C SER A 321 14.77 5.82 -9.30
N GLN A 322 14.40 6.90 -8.61
CA GLN A 322 15.31 7.84 -7.98
C GLN A 322 15.66 7.43 -6.54
N SER A 323 14.91 6.51 -5.96
CA SER A 323 15.02 6.10 -4.57
C SER A 323 15.15 4.58 -4.46
N LEU A 324 16.00 4.14 -3.52
CA LEU A 324 16.06 2.73 -3.14
C LEU A 324 14.92 2.32 -2.19
N PHE A 325 14.18 3.29 -1.64
CA PHE A 325 13.04 2.98 -0.78
C PHE A 325 11.84 2.58 -1.61
N SER A 326 11.41 1.35 -1.42
CA SER A 326 10.15 0.83 -1.93
C SER A 326 9.70 -0.35 -1.06
N GLU A 327 8.40 -0.59 -1.06
CA GLU A 327 7.81 -1.78 -0.46
C GLU A 327 8.09 -3.05 -1.30
N ALA A 328 8.91 -2.95 -2.35
CA ALA A 328 9.22 -4.03 -3.28
C ALA A 328 10.70 -4.03 -3.69
N VAL A 329 11.19 -5.19 -4.13
CA VAL A 329 12.45 -5.32 -4.88
C VAL A 329 12.19 -4.90 -6.32
N PHE A 330 13.06 -4.12 -6.93
CA PHE A 330 12.78 -3.42 -8.19
C PHE A 330 13.06 -4.21 -9.47
N GLU A 331 13.94 -5.22 -9.41
CA GLU A 331 14.29 -6.00 -10.60
C GLU A 331 13.10 -6.82 -11.12
N GLY A 332 12.84 -6.75 -12.42
CA GLY A 332 11.76 -7.45 -13.07
C GLY A 332 10.36 -6.92 -12.75
N LEU A 333 10.27 -5.72 -12.17
CA LEU A 333 9.03 -5.09 -11.78
C LEU A 333 8.73 -3.84 -12.61
N GLY A 334 7.45 -3.69 -12.96
CA GLY A 334 6.84 -2.46 -13.44
C GLY A 334 5.97 -1.81 -12.37
N PHE A 335 5.33 -0.70 -12.73
CA PHE A 335 4.36 -0.04 -11.88
C PHE A 335 3.13 0.39 -12.68
N GLY A 336 1.97 0.02 -12.17
CA GLY A 336 0.68 0.35 -12.76
C GLY A 336 0.03 1.56 -12.11
N LEU A 337 -1.29 1.54 -12.03
CA LEU A 337 -2.08 2.58 -11.38
C LEU A 337 -2.41 2.15 -9.94
N GLY A 338 -1.41 2.28 -9.05
CA GLY A 338 -1.53 1.96 -7.63
C GLY A 338 -0.97 0.60 -7.20
N PHE A 339 -0.38 -0.17 -8.12
CA PHE A 339 0.23 -1.49 -7.86
C PHE A 339 1.59 -1.62 -8.53
N ALA A 340 2.52 -2.33 -7.90
CA ALA A 340 3.65 -2.93 -8.61
C ALA A 340 3.20 -4.25 -9.25
N MET A 341 3.82 -4.64 -10.35
CA MET A 341 3.57 -5.94 -10.99
C MET A 341 4.85 -6.55 -11.53
N THR A 342 4.84 -7.88 -11.63
CA THR A 342 5.90 -8.65 -12.28
C THR A 342 5.81 -8.49 -13.81
N VAL A 343 6.87 -7.94 -14.41
CA VAL A 343 7.00 -7.78 -15.88
C VAL A 343 8.06 -8.71 -16.46
N ASP A 344 9.01 -9.18 -15.65
CA ASP A 344 9.99 -10.20 -16.01
C ASP A 344 10.22 -11.15 -14.82
N GLN A 345 9.65 -12.35 -14.91
CA GLN A 345 9.67 -13.34 -13.82
C GLN A 345 11.08 -13.79 -13.48
N ALA A 346 11.95 -13.98 -14.46
CA ALA A 346 13.31 -14.46 -14.22
C ALA A 346 14.16 -13.42 -13.49
N ARG A 347 13.96 -12.15 -13.79
CA ARG A 347 14.69 -11.06 -13.14
C ARG A 347 14.26 -10.83 -11.70
N THR A 348 13.02 -11.12 -11.33
CA THR A 348 12.58 -11.01 -9.91
C THR A 348 13.29 -11.99 -8.99
N LYS A 349 13.78 -13.12 -9.52
CA LYS A 349 14.39 -14.21 -8.74
C LYS A 349 13.45 -14.78 -7.65
N ASN A 350 12.14 -14.63 -7.84
CA ASN A 350 11.07 -15.11 -6.97
C ASN A 350 10.19 -16.10 -7.72
N LEU A 351 9.54 -17.01 -7.00
CA LEU A 351 8.43 -17.76 -7.55
C LEU A 351 7.21 -16.83 -7.71
N GLY A 352 6.41 -17.09 -8.71
CA GLY A 352 5.20 -16.30 -9.03
C GLY A 352 4.84 -16.40 -10.51
N SER A 353 3.95 -15.55 -10.97
CA SER A 353 3.50 -15.47 -12.35
C SER A 353 3.76 -14.11 -12.97
N LEU A 354 3.93 -14.06 -14.29
CA LEU A 354 3.95 -12.81 -15.02
C LEU A 354 2.60 -12.09 -14.85
N GLY A 355 2.63 -10.82 -14.51
CA GLY A 355 1.43 -10.03 -14.26
C GLY A 355 0.81 -10.19 -12.88
N GLU A 356 1.42 -10.96 -11.95
CA GLU A 356 1.04 -10.84 -10.54
C GLU A 356 1.28 -9.41 -10.05
N TYR A 357 0.39 -8.89 -9.21
CA TYR A 357 0.49 -7.53 -8.72
C TYR A 357 0.31 -7.46 -7.21
N PHE A 358 0.91 -6.44 -6.59
CA PHE A 358 1.08 -6.42 -5.16
C PHE A 358 1.45 -5.03 -4.64
N TRP A 359 1.43 -4.90 -3.32
CA TRP A 359 2.07 -3.85 -2.57
C TRP A 359 2.31 -4.30 -1.13
N GLY A 360 2.79 -3.38 -0.27
CA GLY A 360 3.02 -3.64 1.14
C GLY A 360 2.92 -2.38 1.99
N GLY A 361 3.04 -2.54 3.30
CA GLY A 361 3.02 -1.47 4.29
C GLY A 361 4.33 -1.35 5.05
N MET A 362 4.60 -0.16 5.57
CA MET A 362 5.82 0.19 6.30
C MET A 362 6.08 -0.72 7.51
N ALA A 363 5.03 -1.23 8.15
CA ALA A 363 5.14 -2.18 9.27
C ALA A 363 5.27 -3.65 8.81
N SER A 364 5.87 -3.89 7.65
CA SER A 364 6.16 -5.20 7.05
C SER A 364 4.94 -5.98 6.54
N THR A 365 3.74 -5.41 6.57
CA THR A 365 2.55 -6.00 5.96
C THR A 365 2.70 -6.13 4.45
N ALA A 366 2.03 -7.11 3.84
CA ALA A 366 2.07 -7.32 2.40
C ALA A 366 0.81 -8.01 1.89
N PHE A 367 0.51 -7.81 0.63
CA PHE A 367 -0.42 -8.64 -0.12
C PHE A 367 0.09 -8.85 -1.55
N TRP A 368 -0.32 -9.92 -2.17
CA TRP A 368 -0.16 -10.10 -3.61
C TRP A 368 -1.33 -10.88 -4.19
N ILE A 369 -1.57 -10.64 -5.45
CA ILE A 369 -2.64 -11.24 -6.24
C ILE A 369 -2.02 -11.80 -7.50
N ASP A 370 -2.26 -13.06 -7.74
CA ASP A 370 -1.85 -13.78 -8.94
C ASP A 370 -3.08 -14.25 -9.71
N PRO A 371 -3.52 -13.50 -10.74
CA PRO A 371 -4.68 -13.88 -11.53
C PRO A 371 -4.46 -15.16 -12.34
N VAL A 372 -3.21 -15.53 -12.65
CA VAL A 372 -2.89 -16.77 -13.39
C VAL A 372 -3.20 -18.00 -12.54
N GLU A 373 -2.82 -17.95 -11.26
CA GLU A 373 -3.02 -19.05 -10.32
C GLU A 373 -4.36 -18.99 -9.56
N ASP A 374 -5.19 -17.95 -9.81
CA ASP A 374 -6.39 -17.65 -9.04
C ASP A 374 -6.08 -17.64 -7.53
N LEU A 375 -5.04 -16.86 -7.16
CA LEU A 375 -4.45 -16.85 -5.83
C LEU A 375 -4.33 -15.43 -5.30
N ALA A 376 -4.69 -15.25 -4.02
CA ALA A 376 -4.44 -14.04 -3.25
C ALA A 376 -3.85 -14.39 -1.89
N VAL A 377 -2.90 -13.59 -1.44
CA VAL A 377 -2.28 -13.76 -0.13
C VAL A 377 -2.24 -12.42 0.60
N VAL A 378 -2.56 -12.46 1.89
CA VAL A 378 -2.44 -11.33 2.82
C VAL A 378 -1.51 -11.74 3.95
N PHE A 379 -0.56 -10.89 4.25
CA PHE A 379 0.37 -11.03 5.37
C PHE A 379 0.31 -9.80 6.27
N MET A 380 -0.02 -9.99 7.54
CA MET A 380 -0.09 -8.95 8.55
C MET A 380 0.92 -9.19 9.67
N THR A 381 1.65 -8.15 10.01
CA THR A 381 2.57 -8.04 11.15
C THR A 381 2.72 -6.56 11.50
N GLN A 382 3.52 -6.21 12.52
CA GLN A 382 3.70 -4.82 12.93
C GLN A 382 5.17 -4.55 13.31
N LEU A 383 6.09 -4.64 12.32
CA LEU A 383 7.50 -4.30 12.50
C LEU A 383 7.99 -3.31 11.45
N ILE A 384 8.53 -2.18 11.87
CA ILE A 384 9.19 -1.14 11.05
C ILE A 384 10.71 -1.27 11.18
N PRO A 385 11.49 -1.10 10.07
CA PRO A 385 11.05 -0.91 8.69
C PRO A 385 10.65 -2.21 8.00
N SER A 386 9.91 -2.12 6.90
CA SER A 386 9.51 -3.28 6.09
C SER A 386 10.68 -4.02 5.44
N SER A 387 11.84 -3.36 5.33
CA SER A 387 13.09 -3.94 4.81
C SER A 387 13.92 -4.67 5.87
N ALA A 388 13.46 -4.73 7.14
CA ALA A 388 14.21 -5.36 8.22
C ALA A 388 14.57 -6.83 7.95
N TYR A 389 13.64 -7.55 7.32
CA TYR A 389 13.79 -8.97 7.00
C TYR A 389 13.20 -9.31 5.63
N PRO A 390 13.71 -10.34 4.92
CA PRO A 390 13.23 -10.73 3.59
C PRO A 390 11.94 -11.57 3.63
N ILE A 391 11.14 -11.47 4.67
CA ILE A 391 9.98 -12.35 4.91
C ILE A 391 8.97 -12.35 3.76
N ARG A 392 8.75 -11.23 3.10
CA ARG A 392 7.82 -11.15 1.95
C ARG A 392 8.24 -12.06 0.81
N ARG A 393 9.55 -12.10 0.52
CA ARG A 393 10.14 -12.99 -0.49
C ARG A 393 10.07 -14.44 -0.07
N GLU A 394 10.39 -14.74 1.18
CA GLU A 394 10.39 -16.08 1.74
C GLU A 394 8.97 -16.67 1.78
N LEU A 395 7.96 -15.86 2.16
CA LEU A 395 6.56 -16.27 2.12
C LEU A 395 6.08 -16.58 0.70
N ARG A 396 6.45 -15.77 -0.30
CA ARG A 396 6.16 -16.10 -1.71
C ARG A 396 6.70 -17.47 -2.07
N THR A 397 7.95 -17.74 -1.76
CA THR A 397 8.57 -19.04 -2.03
C THR A 397 7.79 -20.19 -1.40
N LEU A 398 7.40 -20.06 -0.14
CA LEU A 398 6.67 -21.10 0.58
C LEU A 398 5.25 -21.33 0.04
N VAL A 399 4.53 -20.24 -0.28
CA VAL A 399 3.17 -20.32 -0.83
C VAL A 399 3.19 -20.95 -2.22
N TYR A 400 4.03 -20.47 -3.14
CA TYR A 400 4.10 -21.03 -4.48
C TYR A 400 4.67 -22.46 -4.50
N ALA A 401 5.57 -22.81 -3.57
CA ALA A 401 6.02 -24.19 -3.42
C ALA A 401 4.93 -25.14 -2.92
N ALA A 402 3.83 -24.64 -2.36
CA ALA A 402 2.69 -25.46 -1.95
C ALA A 402 1.73 -25.79 -3.10
N LEU A 403 1.86 -25.17 -4.27
CA LEU A 403 1.08 -25.52 -5.45
C LEU A 403 1.38 -26.96 -5.88
N THR A 404 0.34 -27.75 -6.13
CA THR A 404 0.42 -29.10 -6.67
C THR A 404 0.07 -29.15 -8.16
N GLU A 405 -0.58 -28.09 -8.64
CA GLU A 405 -0.91 -27.86 -10.03
C GLU A 405 -0.90 -26.37 -10.33
N SER A 406 -0.42 -25.97 -11.50
CA SER A 406 -0.46 -24.60 -12.00
C SER A 406 -1.58 -24.45 -13.02
N ALA A 407 -2.21 -23.28 -13.05
CA ALA A 407 -3.19 -22.92 -14.05
C ALA A 407 -2.53 -22.33 -15.33
N ALA A 408 -1.19 -22.12 -15.31
CA ALA A 408 -0.40 -21.60 -16.42
C ALA A 408 -0.05 -22.67 -17.45
#